data_e3e1b5f5f3d163f516b12021d1e0c742
#
_entry.id   e3e1b5f5f3d163f516b12021d1e0c742
#
_cell.length_a   1.000
_cell.length_b   1.000
_cell.length_c   1.000
_cell.angle_alpha   90.00
_cell.angle_beta   90.00
_cell.angle_gamma   90.00
#
_symmetry.space_group_name_H-M   'P 1'
#
loop_
_entity.id
_entity.type
_entity.pdbx_description
1 polymer ?
#
loop_
_entity_poly.entity_id
_entity_poly.type
_entity_poly.pdbx_seq_one_letter_code
_entity_poly.pdbx_strand_id
1 'polypeptide(L)'
;KGEILKALDEKSVFDAINILKKEKVEAVAVSFLWSVVNASHERRVKEILKAELPDIPVVASSDALPIIREWERTTCAVLSAYVLPGISRYMIELEDWLHSNGFKHPLLVMQLNGGTSTVSKLLEKSINAIASGPAAAPMAGLFASKRVDVDDVITVDMGGTSFDVSL
;
A
#
# COMPACT_ATOMS: atom_id res chain seq x y z
N LYS A 1 10.32 -26.57 -7.00
CA LYS A 1 10.58 -25.15 -6.66
C LYS A 1 9.35 -24.61 -5.93
N GLY A 2 9.55 -23.98 -4.75
CA GLY A 2 8.44 -23.54 -3.88
C GLY A 2 8.02 -24.60 -2.84
N GLU A 3 8.82 -25.63 -2.65
CA GLU A 3 8.63 -26.63 -1.58
C GLU A 3 8.82 -25.99 -0.21
N ILE A 4 7.98 -26.41 0.75
CA ILE A 4 8.11 -26.03 2.14
C ILE A 4 9.15 -26.94 2.77
N LEU A 5 10.35 -26.41 3.03
CA LEU A 5 11.44 -27.14 3.69
C LEU A 5 11.20 -27.34 5.19
N LYS A 6 10.50 -26.37 5.82
CA LYS A 6 10.14 -26.40 7.23
C LYS A 6 8.72 -25.90 7.37
N ALA A 7 7.87 -26.64 8.02
CA ALA A 7 6.49 -26.23 8.31
C ALA A 7 6.47 -24.95 9.17
N LEU A 8 5.39 -24.16 9.01
CA LEU A 8 5.17 -22.99 9.86
C LEU A 8 4.99 -23.43 11.32
N ASP A 9 5.75 -22.84 12.22
CA ASP A 9 5.57 -23.02 13.65
C ASP A 9 4.48 -22.06 14.14
N GLU A 10 3.23 -22.53 14.12
CA GLU A 10 2.09 -21.70 14.55
C GLU A 10 2.20 -21.30 16.03
N LYS A 11 2.90 -22.07 16.87
CA LYS A 11 3.10 -21.70 18.27
C LYS A 11 3.92 -20.40 18.36
N SER A 12 5.01 -20.31 17.59
CA SER A 12 5.82 -19.09 17.55
C SER A 12 5.05 -17.89 17.00
N VAL A 13 4.07 -18.12 16.10
CA VAL A 13 3.18 -17.06 15.62
C VAL A 13 2.29 -16.54 16.75
N PHE A 14 1.68 -17.43 17.54
CA PHE A 14 0.86 -17.03 18.70
C PHE A 14 1.68 -16.32 19.77
N ASP A 15 2.93 -16.76 20.01
CA ASP A 15 3.84 -16.08 20.94
C ASP A 15 4.15 -14.64 20.46
N ALA A 16 4.40 -14.46 19.17
CA ALA A 16 4.57 -13.13 18.57
C ALA A 16 3.30 -12.28 18.69
N ILE A 17 2.13 -12.84 18.44
CA ILE A 17 0.84 -12.14 18.58
C ILE A 17 0.63 -11.62 20.01
N ASN A 18 1.01 -12.42 21.01
CA ASN A 18 0.92 -11.98 22.40
C ASN A 18 1.82 -10.77 22.69
N ILE A 19 2.98 -10.68 22.06
CA ILE A 19 3.86 -9.51 22.15
C ILE A 19 3.18 -8.32 21.46
N LEU A 20 2.67 -8.49 20.22
CA LEU A 20 1.99 -7.43 19.48
C LEU A 20 0.79 -6.85 20.25
N LYS A 21 0.01 -7.71 20.93
CA LYS A 21 -1.10 -7.28 21.81
C LYS A 21 -0.61 -6.39 22.97
N LYS A 22 0.53 -6.74 23.59
CA LYS A 22 1.12 -5.95 24.69
C LYS A 22 1.61 -4.59 24.21
N GLU A 23 2.26 -4.57 23.05
CA GLU A 23 2.82 -3.36 22.45
C GLU A 23 1.75 -2.45 21.83
N LYS A 24 0.48 -2.89 21.74
CA LYS A 24 -0.65 -2.13 21.20
C LYS A 24 -0.36 -1.60 19.80
N VAL A 25 0.16 -2.46 18.93
CA VAL A 25 0.52 -2.09 17.55
C VAL A 25 -0.72 -1.69 16.76
N GLU A 26 -0.57 -0.74 15.84
CA GLU A 26 -1.65 -0.24 14.99
C GLU A 26 -1.73 -0.95 13.63
N ALA A 27 -0.67 -1.65 13.23
CA ALA A 27 -0.63 -2.46 12.01
C ALA A 27 0.45 -3.54 12.11
N VAL A 28 0.38 -4.57 11.28
CA VAL A 28 1.36 -5.66 11.23
C VAL A 28 1.81 -5.91 9.79
N ALA A 29 3.12 -5.96 9.57
CA ALA A 29 3.71 -6.46 8.34
C ALA A 29 4.18 -7.91 8.52
N VAL A 30 3.89 -8.77 7.55
CA VAL A 30 4.33 -10.17 7.53
C VAL A 30 5.23 -10.38 6.33
N SER A 31 6.45 -10.89 6.54
CA SER A 31 7.39 -11.18 5.46
C SER A 31 8.17 -12.45 5.74
N PHE A 32 8.16 -13.37 4.77
CA PHE A 32 8.94 -14.61 4.81
C PHE A 32 9.85 -14.73 3.60
N LEU A 33 10.92 -15.50 3.76
CA LEU A 33 11.81 -15.83 2.65
C LEU A 33 11.04 -16.56 1.54
N TRP A 34 11.32 -16.21 0.29
CA TRP A 34 10.74 -16.85 -0.90
C TRP A 34 9.21 -16.86 -0.99
N SER A 35 8.52 -16.02 -0.25
CA SER A 35 7.05 -15.93 -0.30
C SER A 35 6.51 -15.48 -1.67
N VAL A 36 7.35 -14.88 -2.51
CA VAL A 36 7.02 -14.58 -3.92
C VAL A 36 6.79 -15.86 -4.75
N VAL A 37 7.44 -16.96 -4.39
CA VAL A 37 7.27 -18.27 -5.06
C VAL A 37 6.19 -19.11 -4.38
N ASN A 38 6.13 -19.06 -3.05
CA ASN A 38 5.12 -19.77 -2.26
C ASN A 38 4.72 -18.93 -1.05
N ALA A 39 3.57 -18.26 -1.14
CA ALA A 39 3.05 -17.38 -0.11
C ALA A 39 2.24 -18.10 0.99
N SER A 40 2.25 -19.44 1.05
CA SER A 40 1.38 -20.21 1.97
C SER A 40 1.60 -19.84 3.44
N HIS A 41 2.86 -19.65 3.87
CA HIS A 41 3.17 -19.25 5.25
C HIS A 41 2.66 -17.83 5.56
N GLU A 42 2.88 -16.86 4.66
CA GLU A 42 2.37 -15.49 4.86
C GLU A 42 0.84 -15.46 4.91
N ARG A 43 0.18 -16.20 4.03
CA ARG A 43 -1.29 -16.32 4.03
C ARG A 43 -1.80 -16.92 5.33
N ARG A 44 -1.17 -18.01 5.80
CA ARG A 44 -1.55 -18.65 7.05
C ARG A 44 -1.37 -17.74 8.26
N VAL A 45 -0.24 -17.04 8.35
CA VAL A 45 0.00 -16.05 9.41
C VAL A 45 -1.00 -14.90 9.34
N LYS A 46 -1.32 -14.43 8.14
CA LYS A 46 -2.34 -13.38 7.92
C LYS A 46 -3.73 -13.83 8.37
N GLU A 47 -4.10 -15.10 8.14
CA GLU A 47 -5.36 -15.68 8.63
C GLU A 47 -5.42 -15.71 10.16
N ILE A 48 -4.35 -16.20 10.80
CA ILE A 48 -4.24 -16.25 12.27
C ILE A 48 -4.31 -14.83 12.85
N LEU A 49 -3.54 -13.88 12.30
CA LEU A 49 -3.56 -12.48 12.74
C LEU A 49 -4.95 -11.85 12.61
N LYS A 50 -5.65 -12.10 11.52
CA LYS A 50 -7.03 -11.59 11.33
C LYS A 50 -8.02 -12.16 12.34
N ALA A 51 -7.84 -13.42 12.76
CA ALA A 51 -8.67 -14.03 13.79
C ALA A 51 -8.38 -13.49 15.19
N GLU A 52 -7.09 -13.29 15.50
CA GLU A 52 -6.61 -12.88 16.83
C GLU A 52 -6.62 -11.36 17.07
N LEU A 53 -6.52 -10.57 15.99
CA LEU A 53 -6.41 -9.11 15.98
C LEU A 53 -7.30 -8.54 14.85
N PRO A 54 -8.64 -8.71 14.91
CA PRO A 54 -9.54 -8.38 13.80
C PRO A 54 -9.50 -6.90 13.39
N ASP A 55 -9.22 -6.00 14.34
CA ASP A 55 -9.19 -4.55 14.11
C ASP A 55 -7.82 -4.04 13.64
N ILE A 56 -6.80 -4.90 13.64
CA ILE A 56 -5.45 -4.52 13.25
C ILE A 56 -5.19 -4.90 11.79
N PRO A 57 -4.88 -3.94 10.91
CA PRO A 57 -4.56 -4.23 9.52
C PRO A 57 -3.27 -5.04 9.40
N VAL A 58 -3.30 -6.04 8.51
CA VAL A 58 -2.18 -6.94 8.26
C VAL A 58 -1.79 -6.89 6.79
N VAL A 59 -0.54 -6.54 6.52
CA VAL A 59 0.05 -6.50 5.18
C VAL A 59 1.05 -7.63 5.01
N ALA A 60 0.79 -8.53 4.06
CA ALA A 60 1.74 -9.56 3.66
C ALA A 60 2.67 -9.04 2.56
N SER A 61 3.95 -9.37 2.63
CA SER A 61 4.95 -8.90 1.67
C SER A 61 4.68 -9.37 0.25
N SER A 62 4.16 -10.60 0.10
CA SER A 62 3.76 -11.17 -1.18
C SER A 62 2.55 -10.47 -1.82
N ASP A 63 1.69 -9.82 -1.01
CA ASP A 63 0.57 -9.02 -1.52
C ASP A 63 1.02 -7.60 -1.88
N ALA A 64 1.91 -7.01 -1.06
CA ALA A 64 2.38 -5.64 -1.23
C ALA A 64 3.26 -5.48 -2.47
N LEU A 65 4.28 -6.34 -2.62
CA LEU A 65 5.26 -6.27 -3.71
C LEU A 65 5.79 -7.67 -4.07
N PRO A 66 5.16 -8.40 -5.01
CA PRO A 66 5.53 -9.79 -5.33
C PRO A 66 6.78 -9.88 -6.21
N ILE A 67 7.92 -9.38 -5.74
CA ILE A 67 9.22 -9.46 -6.41
C ILE A 67 10.20 -10.32 -5.62
N ILE A 68 11.20 -10.85 -6.33
CA ILE A 68 12.38 -11.47 -5.71
C ILE A 68 13.14 -10.36 -4.97
N ARG A 69 13.86 -10.69 -3.93
CA ARG A 69 14.58 -9.84 -2.97
C ARG A 69 13.73 -9.47 -1.77
N GLU A 70 14.16 -10.00 -0.65
CA GLU A 70 13.43 -9.88 0.62
C GLU A 70 13.48 -8.47 1.19
N TRP A 71 14.57 -7.73 0.97
CA TRP A 71 14.73 -6.37 1.51
C TRP A 71 13.67 -5.43 0.95
N GLU A 72 13.59 -5.31 -0.37
CA GLU A 72 12.64 -4.42 -1.05
C GLU A 72 11.21 -4.81 -0.74
N ARG A 73 10.92 -6.11 -0.74
CA ARG A 73 9.58 -6.64 -0.46
C ARG A 73 9.16 -6.39 0.99
N THR A 74 10.07 -6.64 1.96
CA THR A 74 9.81 -6.40 3.38
C THR A 74 9.66 -4.91 3.66
N THR A 75 10.52 -4.07 3.11
CA THR A 75 10.43 -2.61 3.25
C THR A 75 9.10 -2.09 2.70
N CYS A 76 8.68 -2.57 1.52
CA CYS A 76 7.38 -2.21 0.95
C CYS A 76 6.22 -2.62 1.87
N ALA A 77 6.26 -3.84 2.42
CA ALA A 77 5.22 -4.31 3.35
C ALA A 77 5.17 -3.48 4.65
N VAL A 78 6.33 -3.15 5.22
CA VAL A 78 6.44 -2.32 6.43
C VAL A 78 5.92 -0.92 6.18
N LEU A 79 6.33 -0.26 5.09
CA LEU A 79 5.83 1.07 4.74
C LEU A 79 4.33 1.04 4.45
N SER A 80 3.84 0.01 3.75
CA SER A 80 2.41 -0.18 3.51
C SER A 80 1.63 -0.31 4.83
N ALA A 81 2.11 -1.13 5.76
CA ALA A 81 1.49 -1.32 7.06
C ALA A 81 1.52 -0.02 7.89
N TYR A 82 2.63 0.72 7.85
CA TYR A 82 2.79 1.97 8.58
C TYR A 82 1.80 3.05 8.14
N VAL A 83 1.59 3.21 6.84
CA VAL A 83 0.71 4.27 6.32
C VAL A 83 -0.77 3.88 6.32
N LEU A 84 -1.07 2.59 6.31
CA LEU A 84 -2.42 2.06 6.09
C LEU A 84 -3.46 2.56 7.11
N PRO A 85 -3.20 2.62 8.43
CA PRO A 85 -4.21 3.09 9.39
C PRO A 85 -4.60 4.55 9.15
N GLY A 86 -3.63 5.43 8.91
CA GLY A 86 -3.86 6.86 8.68
C GLY A 86 -4.60 7.10 7.35
N ILE A 87 -4.14 6.47 6.28
CA ILE A 87 -4.75 6.59 4.95
C ILE A 87 -6.17 6.01 4.96
N SER A 88 -6.38 4.85 5.59
CA SER A 88 -7.72 4.24 5.66
C SER A 88 -8.73 5.17 6.32
N ARG A 89 -8.38 5.71 7.48
CA ARG A 89 -9.26 6.63 8.21
C ARG A 89 -9.61 7.85 7.37
N TYR A 90 -8.59 8.52 6.84
CA TYR A 90 -8.77 9.73 6.05
C TYR A 90 -9.62 9.48 4.79
N MET A 91 -9.34 8.42 4.03
CA MET A 91 -10.02 8.15 2.78
C MET A 91 -11.47 7.71 2.98
N ILE A 92 -11.74 6.92 4.02
CA ILE A 92 -13.10 6.50 4.35
C ILE A 92 -13.91 7.70 4.81
N GLU A 93 -13.40 8.51 5.73
CA GLU A 93 -14.06 9.71 6.20
C GLU A 93 -14.36 10.71 5.05
N LEU A 94 -13.41 10.87 4.13
CA LEU A 94 -13.60 11.73 2.96
C LEU A 94 -14.67 11.18 2.01
N GLU A 95 -14.68 9.87 1.73
CA GLU A 95 -15.67 9.24 0.85
C GLU A 95 -17.08 9.35 1.46
N ASP A 96 -17.20 9.07 2.76
CA ASP A 96 -18.46 9.21 3.51
C ASP A 96 -18.96 10.66 3.53
N TRP A 97 -18.06 11.63 3.73
CA TRP A 97 -18.41 13.04 3.68
C TRP A 97 -18.91 13.45 2.30
N LEU A 98 -18.23 13.03 1.24
CA LEU A 98 -18.64 13.30 -0.15
C LEU A 98 -20.03 12.72 -0.44
N HIS A 99 -20.29 11.48 -0.05
CA HIS A 99 -21.58 10.82 -0.23
C HIS A 99 -22.69 11.56 0.54
N SER A 100 -22.42 11.96 1.77
CA SER A 100 -23.38 12.73 2.61
C SER A 100 -23.70 14.10 2.02
N ASN A 101 -22.79 14.67 1.20
CA ASN A 101 -22.99 15.92 0.49
C ASN A 101 -23.51 15.74 -0.96
N GLY A 102 -24.01 14.53 -1.28
CA GLY A 102 -24.69 14.26 -2.55
C GLY A 102 -23.80 13.83 -3.72
N PHE A 103 -22.50 13.61 -3.48
CA PHE A 103 -21.60 13.04 -4.48
C PHE A 103 -21.89 11.53 -4.64
N LYS A 104 -22.30 11.12 -5.83
CA LYS A 104 -22.80 9.76 -6.10
C LYS A 104 -21.79 8.83 -6.77
N HIS A 105 -20.64 9.36 -7.16
CA HIS A 105 -19.60 8.59 -7.84
C HIS A 105 -18.53 8.13 -6.86
N PRO A 106 -17.81 7.02 -7.14
CA PRO A 106 -16.69 6.60 -6.31
C PRO A 106 -15.59 7.66 -6.32
N LEU A 107 -14.98 7.89 -5.16
CA LEU A 107 -13.80 8.74 -5.05
C LEU A 107 -12.62 8.04 -5.76
N LEU A 108 -12.02 8.74 -6.71
CA LEU A 108 -10.81 8.30 -7.40
C LEU A 108 -9.60 9.01 -6.80
N VAL A 109 -8.61 8.22 -6.41
CA VAL A 109 -7.39 8.69 -5.77
C VAL A 109 -6.20 8.46 -6.69
N MET A 110 -5.37 9.48 -6.88
CA MET A 110 -4.13 9.37 -7.63
C MET A 110 -3.15 8.43 -6.93
N GLN A 111 -2.45 7.62 -7.70
CA GLN A 111 -1.44 6.69 -7.22
C GLN A 111 -0.02 7.12 -7.62
N LEU A 112 0.98 6.58 -6.92
CA LEU A 112 2.40 6.77 -7.21
C LEU A 112 2.78 6.49 -8.67
N ASN A 113 2.10 5.56 -9.33
CA ASN A 113 2.35 5.20 -10.73
C ASN A 113 1.69 6.15 -11.76
N GLY A 114 1.10 7.25 -11.32
CA GLY A 114 0.39 8.20 -12.18
C GLY A 114 -1.02 7.75 -12.59
N GLY A 115 -1.47 6.57 -12.17
CA GLY A 115 -2.84 6.10 -12.38
C GLY A 115 -3.79 6.55 -11.27
N THR A 116 -5.07 6.19 -11.41
CA THR A 116 -6.09 6.41 -10.39
C THR A 116 -6.73 5.09 -9.96
N SER A 117 -7.20 5.02 -8.72
CA SER A 117 -7.98 3.90 -8.21
C SER A 117 -9.07 4.36 -7.26
N THR A 118 -10.04 3.49 -7.00
CA THR A 118 -11.01 3.69 -5.91
C THR A 118 -10.32 3.56 -4.56
N VAL A 119 -10.93 4.11 -3.50
CA VAL A 119 -10.44 4.01 -2.13
C VAL A 119 -10.21 2.54 -1.73
N SER A 120 -11.15 1.64 -1.98
CA SER A 120 -11.02 0.23 -1.64
C SER A 120 -9.78 -0.43 -2.28
N LYS A 121 -9.50 -0.12 -3.55
CA LYS A 121 -8.32 -0.65 -4.27
C LYS A 121 -7.02 -0.03 -3.78
N LEU A 122 -7.04 1.26 -3.43
CA LEU A 122 -5.88 1.92 -2.83
C LEU A 122 -5.49 1.27 -1.51
N LEU A 123 -6.47 0.94 -0.66
CA LEU A 123 -6.22 0.33 0.65
C LEU A 123 -5.66 -1.09 0.55
N GLU A 124 -5.93 -1.83 -0.53
CA GLU A 124 -5.27 -3.13 -0.79
C GLU A 124 -3.75 -2.97 -1.01
N LYS A 125 -3.30 -1.82 -1.53
CA LYS A 125 -1.89 -1.49 -1.81
C LYS A 125 -1.59 -0.05 -1.37
N SER A 126 -1.68 0.20 -0.08
CA SER A 126 -1.55 1.53 0.52
C SER A 126 -0.23 2.25 0.23
N ILE A 127 0.84 1.51 -0.11
CA ILE A 127 2.11 2.07 -0.58
C ILE A 127 1.93 2.99 -1.80
N ASN A 128 0.95 2.71 -2.65
CA ASN A 128 0.68 3.49 -3.86
C ASN A 128 0.12 4.90 -3.57
N ALA A 129 -0.30 5.17 -2.33
CA ALA A 129 -0.72 6.50 -1.91
C ALA A 129 0.46 7.43 -1.58
N ILE A 130 1.64 6.85 -1.28
CA ILE A 130 2.84 7.62 -0.96
C ILE A 130 3.33 8.31 -2.24
N ALA A 131 3.70 9.60 -2.12
CA ALA A 131 4.21 10.41 -3.23
C ALA A 131 3.26 10.48 -4.46
N SER A 132 1.96 10.29 -4.27
CA SER A 132 0.98 10.42 -5.35
C SER A 132 0.83 11.85 -5.88
N GLY A 133 1.12 12.87 -5.06
CA GLY A 133 1.15 14.27 -5.48
C GLY A 133 2.20 14.53 -6.58
N PRO A 134 3.49 14.30 -6.32
CA PRO A 134 4.54 14.40 -7.33
C PRO A 134 4.29 13.57 -8.59
N ALA A 135 3.68 12.38 -8.45
CA ALA A 135 3.34 11.52 -9.59
C ALA A 135 2.23 12.09 -10.51
N ALA A 136 1.47 13.06 -10.03
CA ALA A 136 0.44 13.72 -10.84
C ALA A 136 1.03 14.70 -11.87
N ALA A 137 2.18 15.33 -11.57
CA ALA A 137 2.78 16.33 -12.44
C ALA A 137 3.16 15.80 -13.84
N PRO A 138 3.86 14.64 -14.00
CA PRO A 138 4.13 14.05 -15.30
C PRO A 138 2.86 13.77 -16.10
N MET A 139 1.82 13.28 -15.43
CA MET A 139 0.54 12.99 -16.08
C MET A 139 -0.16 14.27 -16.58
N ALA A 140 -0.07 15.35 -15.82
CA ALA A 140 -0.58 16.65 -16.23
C ALA A 140 0.23 17.20 -17.44
N GLY A 141 1.55 17.04 -17.43
CA GLY A 141 2.43 17.36 -18.54
C GLY A 141 2.06 16.60 -19.81
N LEU A 142 1.91 15.29 -19.72
CA LEU A 142 1.48 14.45 -20.84
C LEU A 142 0.09 14.84 -21.39
N PHE A 143 -0.83 15.23 -20.53
CA PHE A 143 -2.14 15.74 -20.96
C PHE A 143 -2.04 17.08 -21.69
N ALA A 144 -1.20 17.99 -21.19
CA ALA A 144 -0.98 19.28 -21.81
C ALA A 144 -0.26 19.17 -23.17
N SER A 145 0.78 18.31 -23.25
CA SER A 145 1.57 18.11 -24.48
C SER A 145 0.73 17.63 -25.66
N LYS A 146 -0.21 16.71 -25.41
CA LYS A 146 -1.15 16.21 -26.43
C LYS A 146 -2.05 17.31 -27.01
N ARG A 147 -2.31 18.40 -26.29
CA ARG A 147 -3.15 19.52 -26.73
C ARG A 147 -2.40 20.48 -27.66
N VAL A 148 -1.09 20.48 -27.58
CA VAL A 148 -0.21 21.38 -28.36
C VAL A 148 0.64 20.60 -29.36
N ASP A 149 0.42 19.28 -29.49
CA ASP A 149 1.12 18.38 -30.41
C ASP A 149 2.65 18.42 -30.24
N VAL A 150 3.08 18.28 -28.97
CA VAL A 150 4.49 18.25 -28.57
C VAL A 150 4.76 16.92 -27.86
N ASP A 151 5.80 16.20 -28.26
CA ASP A 151 6.13 14.88 -27.72
C ASP A 151 6.99 14.97 -26.44
N ASP A 152 7.91 15.92 -26.38
CA ASP A 152 8.87 16.09 -25.29
C ASP A 152 8.42 17.24 -24.36
N VAL A 153 8.25 16.91 -23.07
CA VAL A 153 7.86 17.91 -22.05
C VAL A 153 8.69 17.76 -20.78
N ILE A 154 8.99 18.88 -20.18
CA ILE A 154 9.52 18.95 -18.82
C ILE A 154 8.39 19.46 -17.93
N THR A 155 8.04 18.72 -16.89
CA THR A 155 7.10 19.18 -15.88
C THR A 155 7.86 19.66 -14.64
N VAL A 156 7.40 20.75 -14.08
CA VAL A 156 7.94 21.36 -12.87
C VAL A 156 6.81 21.55 -11.88
N ASP A 157 6.92 20.97 -10.71
CA ASP A 157 6.00 21.15 -9.60
C ASP A 157 6.70 21.82 -8.43
N MET A 158 6.24 23.00 -8.06
CA MET A 158 6.80 23.80 -6.97
C MET A 158 5.75 23.98 -5.89
N GLY A 159 5.88 23.24 -4.81
CA GLY A 159 5.07 23.38 -3.61
C GLY A 159 5.72 24.29 -2.55
N GLY A 160 5.19 24.25 -1.34
CA GLY A 160 5.74 24.98 -0.18
C GLY A 160 6.98 24.34 0.43
N THR A 161 7.25 23.06 0.15
CA THR A 161 8.31 22.25 0.78
C THR A 161 9.24 21.55 -0.22
N SER A 162 8.75 21.24 -1.43
CA SER A 162 9.53 20.53 -2.45
C SER A 162 9.45 21.21 -3.80
N PHE A 163 10.42 20.88 -4.64
CA PHE A 163 10.51 21.26 -6.04
C PHE A 163 10.80 19.99 -6.84
N ASP A 164 9.82 19.52 -7.58
CA ASP A 164 9.88 18.26 -8.31
C ASP A 164 9.96 18.54 -9.82
N VAL A 165 10.85 17.81 -10.51
CA VAL A 165 11.03 17.91 -11.96
C VAL A 165 10.90 16.53 -12.56
N SER A 166 10.18 16.40 -13.68
CA SER A 166 10.07 15.16 -14.45
C SER A 166 10.15 15.42 -15.95
N LEU A 167 10.63 14.40 -16.68
CA LEU A 167 10.83 14.36 -18.12
C LEU A 167 9.85 13.36 -18.75
#